data_ef966882200ff4d421e2c844f70f9dbc
#
_entry.id   ef966882200ff4d421e2c844f70f9dbc
#
_cell.length_a   1.000
_cell.length_b   1.000
_cell.length_c   1.000
_cell.angle_alpha   90.00
_cell.angle_beta   90.00
_cell.angle_gamma   90.00
#
_symmetry.space_group_name_H-M   'P 1'
#
loop_
_entity.id
_entity.type
_entity.pdbx_description
1 polymer ?
#
loop_
_entity_poly.entity_id
_entity_poly.type
_entity_poly.pdbx_seq_one_letter_code
_entity_poly.pdbx_strand_id
1 'polypeptide(L)'
;MLADDQGNRITYGEFEKIYEERSKFLEEGKLAFLYCRNTVGAVLYYRSCLRNHVVPLLLEHRMDRELLRTLIGTYEPDYLIGMPEDLTGMDGTVSEGSECFGYQLAKRDAKRKTGLNPELALLLTTSGSTGSPKLVRQSRKNVTSNAESIAEYLELDPTERPITTLPMNYTYGLSIMNSHFQVGAAVLLTEHTLFEREFWDFFREQRATSFGGVPYTYQILKRLDFFKMELPSLRTMTQAGGKLPVNLHREFAEYAMSSGRKFIVMYGQTEATARMSYLPAKDAIRKCGSMGIAIPGGKFRIMEDASTEIKEPDTVGELVYSGPNVTMGYAECAADLEKGDERGGVLFTGDMAKRDAEGYYYITGRKKRFLKMYGKRVNMDEIEQILRGRYEGVELACTGEDDRMRIYMEGMDPASCEEAAEFLTEKTGLYPGGVRVLPISKVPKNESGKTIYKELEKLPWNS
;
A
#
# COMPACT_ATOMS: atom_id res chain seq x y z
N MET A 1 0.40 -7.80 22.55
CA MET A 1 1.63 -7.09 22.99
C MET A 1 2.14 -6.21 21.88
N LEU A 2 2.63 -5.02 22.17
CA LEU A 2 3.51 -4.25 21.30
C LEU A 2 4.94 -4.33 21.82
N ALA A 3 5.91 -4.42 20.93
CA ALA A 3 7.31 -4.23 21.27
C ALA A 3 7.99 -3.45 20.14
N ASP A 4 8.89 -2.51 20.48
CA ASP A 4 9.71 -1.82 19.49
C ASP A 4 11.21 -2.10 19.68
N ASP A 5 11.99 -1.66 18.71
CA ASP A 5 13.46 -1.78 18.72
C ASP A 5 14.16 -0.82 19.71
N GLN A 6 13.41 0.10 20.34
CA GLN A 6 13.88 0.99 21.39
C GLN A 6 13.75 0.35 22.79
N GLY A 7 13.24 -0.89 22.87
CA GLY A 7 13.08 -1.64 24.11
C GLY A 7 11.73 -1.44 24.81
N ASN A 8 10.82 -0.65 24.23
CA ASN A 8 9.48 -0.51 24.79
C ASN A 8 8.68 -1.79 24.57
N ARG A 9 7.97 -2.22 25.62
CA ARG A 9 7.08 -3.39 25.58
C ARG A 9 5.80 -3.08 26.33
N ILE A 10 4.66 -3.37 25.70
CA ILE A 10 3.33 -3.11 26.28
C ILE A 10 2.46 -4.33 26.06
N THR A 11 1.87 -4.81 27.14
CA THR A 11 0.88 -5.89 27.11
C THR A 11 -0.51 -5.34 26.78
N TYR A 12 -1.43 -6.21 26.38
CA TYR A 12 -2.83 -5.80 26.16
C TYR A 12 -3.52 -5.30 27.44
N GLY A 13 -3.13 -5.80 28.62
CA GLY A 13 -3.67 -5.29 29.90
C GLY A 13 -3.22 -3.87 30.21
N GLU A 14 -2.00 -3.49 29.79
CA GLU A 14 -1.49 -2.12 29.92
C GLU A 14 -2.14 -1.17 28.92
N PHE A 15 -2.58 -1.67 27.74
CA PHE A 15 -3.31 -0.84 26.76
C PHE A 15 -4.55 -0.19 27.38
N GLU A 16 -5.33 -0.93 28.18
CA GLU A 16 -6.55 -0.40 28.76
C GLU A 16 -6.26 0.81 29.65
N LYS A 17 -5.23 0.74 30.48
CA LYS A 17 -4.82 1.87 31.34
C LYS A 17 -4.38 3.08 30.50
N ILE A 18 -3.57 2.83 29.47
CA ILE A 18 -3.09 3.88 28.56
C ILE A 18 -4.27 4.53 27.82
N TYR A 19 -5.24 3.73 27.37
CA TYR A 19 -6.43 4.27 26.69
C TYR A 19 -7.27 5.14 27.65
N GLU A 20 -7.47 4.75 28.89
CA GLU A 20 -8.17 5.55 29.89
C GLU A 20 -7.45 6.89 30.14
N GLU A 21 -6.13 6.87 30.22
CA GLU A 21 -5.33 8.08 30.34
C GLU A 21 -5.43 8.99 29.11
N ARG A 22 -5.34 8.42 27.90
CA ARG A 22 -5.41 9.19 26.62
C ARG A 22 -6.81 9.73 26.35
N SER A 23 -7.87 9.05 26.78
CA SER A 23 -9.25 9.50 26.64
C SER A 23 -9.51 10.89 27.26
N LYS A 24 -8.69 11.31 28.22
CA LYS A 24 -8.77 12.65 28.84
C LYS A 24 -8.42 13.78 27.86
N PHE A 25 -7.69 13.48 26.79
CA PHE A 25 -7.19 14.44 25.80
C PHE A 25 -7.93 14.36 24.47
N LEU A 26 -8.67 13.27 24.21
CA LEU A 26 -9.28 12.94 22.94
C LEU A 26 -10.81 13.04 23.03
N GLU A 27 -11.37 14.11 22.48
CA GLU A 27 -12.81 14.35 22.42
C GLU A 27 -13.42 13.71 21.18
N GLU A 28 -14.54 13.03 21.31
CA GLU A 28 -15.28 12.40 20.19
C GLU A 28 -15.63 13.40 19.08
N GLY A 29 -15.63 12.93 17.82
CA GLY A 29 -15.99 13.74 16.67
C GLY A 29 -14.93 14.75 16.24
N LYS A 30 -13.70 14.60 16.73
CA LYS A 30 -12.56 15.44 16.38
C LYS A 30 -11.69 14.81 15.31
N LEU A 31 -10.99 15.66 14.54
CA LEU A 31 -10.00 15.27 13.53
C LEU A 31 -8.59 15.41 14.10
N ALA A 32 -7.80 14.36 14.00
CA ALA A 32 -6.39 14.36 14.38
C ALA A 32 -5.49 14.15 13.17
N PHE A 33 -4.38 14.88 13.08
CA PHE A 33 -3.28 14.53 12.20
C PHE A 33 -2.23 13.82 13.03
N LEU A 34 -1.95 12.55 12.69
CA LEU A 34 -0.98 11.70 13.37
C LEU A 34 0.25 11.50 12.49
N TYR A 35 1.39 12.02 12.94
CA TYR A 35 2.69 11.79 12.30
C TYR A 35 3.19 10.39 12.63
N CYS A 36 3.23 9.53 11.62
CA CYS A 36 3.43 8.10 11.79
C CYS A 36 4.90 7.72 11.76
N ARG A 37 5.30 6.92 12.73
CA ARG A 37 6.51 6.11 12.78
C ARG A 37 6.12 4.70 13.22
N ASN A 38 6.94 3.70 12.93
CA ASN A 38 6.71 2.35 13.42
C ASN A 38 7.19 2.22 14.89
N THR A 39 6.56 2.96 15.80
CA THR A 39 6.89 3.03 17.23
C THR A 39 5.66 2.77 18.10
N VAL A 40 5.89 2.39 19.35
CA VAL A 40 4.83 2.15 20.32
C VAL A 40 3.94 3.38 20.51
N GLY A 41 4.52 4.58 20.62
CA GLY A 41 3.75 5.81 20.82
C GLY A 41 2.77 6.11 19.68
N ALA A 42 3.22 5.98 18.43
CA ALA A 42 2.36 6.19 17.25
C ALA A 42 1.18 5.22 17.22
N VAL A 43 1.44 3.93 17.45
CA VAL A 43 0.40 2.89 17.46
C VAL A 43 -0.59 3.09 18.60
N LEU A 44 -0.13 3.48 19.77
CA LEU A 44 -1.01 3.79 20.91
C LEU A 44 -1.93 4.96 20.62
N TYR A 45 -1.41 6.06 20.04
CA TYR A 45 -2.26 7.19 19.67
C TYR A 45 -3.24 6.83 18.56
N TYR A 46 -2.82 6.07 17.55
CA TYR A 46 -3.73 5.55 16.51
C TYR A 46 -4.89 4.78 17.14
N ARG A 47 -4.60 3.83 18.01
CA ARG A 47 -5.61 3.00 18.68
C ARG A 47 -6.49 3.82 19.64
N SER A 48 -5.90 4.79 20.35
CA SER A 48 -6.64 5.69 21.24
C SER A 48 -7.60 6.59 20.45
N CYS A 49 -7.19 7.11 19.28
CA CYS A 49 -8.08 7.86 18.40
C CYS A 49 -9.28 7.00 17.98
N LEU A 50 -9.06 5.79 17.47
CA LEU A 50 -10.14 4.91 17.05
C LEU A 50 -11.10 4.58 18.20
N ARG A 51 -10.57 4.33 19.39
CA ARG A 51 -11.39 4.00 20.59
C ARG A 51 -12.27 5.18 21.03
N ASN A 52 -11.75 6.40 20.97
CA ASN A 52 -12.45 7.62 21.39
C ASN A 52 -13.22 8.29 20.25
N HIS A 53 -13.47 7.60 19.13
CA HIS A 53 -14.17 8.17 17.96
C HIS A 53 -13.56 9.48 17.45
N VAL A 54 -12.25 9.63 17.60
CA VAL A 54 -11.45 10.65 16.92
C VAL A 54 -11.00 10.08 15.60
N VAL A 55 -11.09 10.83 14.52
CA VAL A 55 -10.68 10.41 13.17
C VAL A 55 -9.22 10.77 12.93
N PRO A 56 -8.26 9.82 12.93
CA PRO A 56 -6.89 10.13 12.57
C PRO A 56 -6.71 10.17 11.06
N LEU A 57 -6.02 11.20 10.57
CA LEU A 57 -5.32 11.17 9.28
C LEU A 57 -3.89 10.72 9.54
N LEU A 58 -3.50 9.60 8.95
CA LEU A 58 -2.15 9.07 9.10
C LEU A 58 -1.21 9.70 8.09
N LEU A 59 -0.21 10.42 8.57
CA LEU A 59 0.75 11.17 7.78
C LEU A 59 2.16 10.62 7.97
N GLU A 60 2.95 10.69 6.92
CA GLU A 60 4.37 10.43 7.03
C GLU A 60 5.06 11.53 7.84
N HIS A 61 5.92 11.16 8.80
CA HIS A 61 6.61 12.12 9.67
C HIS A 61 7.58 13.05 8.92
N ARG A 62 8.08 12.60 7.75
CA ARG A 62 8.96 13.39 6.86
C ARG A 62 8.22 14.05 5.70
N MET A 63 6.89 14.17 5.79
CA MET A 63 6.11 14.83 4.76
C MET A 63 6.62 16.24 4.50
N ASP A 64 6.61 16.64 3.22
CA ASP A 64 6.92 18.01 2.82
C ASP A 64 6.10 19.04 3.60
N ARG A 65 6.76 20.06 4.13
CA ARG A 65 6.13 21.06 5.00
C ARG A 65 5.10 21.94 4.29
N GLU A 66 5.24 22.18 3.00
CA GLU A 66 4.27 22.97 2.22
C GLU A 66 2.99 22.16 1.99
N LEU A 67 3.16 20.88 1.63
CA LEU A 67 2.04 19.94 1.50
C LEU A 67 1.32 19.78 2.84
N LEU A 68 2.06 19.65 3.96
CA LEU A 68 1.49 19.56 5.30
C LEU A 68 0.68 20.82 5.67
N ARG A 69 1.20 22.02 5.38
CA ARG A 69 0.45 23.28 5.61
C ARG A 69 -0.82 23.34 4.77
N THR A 70 -0.76 22.88 3.53
CA THR A 70 -1.91 22.79 2.64
C THR A 70 -2.97 21.84 3.22
N LEU A 71 -2.57 20.65 3.71
CA LEU A 71 -3.47 19.72 4.38
C LEU A 71 -4.11 20.33 5.64
N ILE A 72 -3.31 20.97 6.49
CA ILE A 72 -3.79 21.63 7.71
C ILE A 72 -4.79 22.73 7.36
N GLY A 73 -4.50 23.56 6.37
CA GLY A 73 -5.41 24.64 5.92
C GLY A 73 -6.69 24.11 5.26
N THR A 74 -6.61 22.96 4.57
CA THR A 74 -7.76 22.36 3.89
C THR A 74 -8.72 21.66 4.84
N TYR A 75 -8.18 20.90 5.82
CA TYR A 75 -8.98 20.02 6.68
C TYR A 75 -9.15 20.53 8.11
N GLU A 76 -8.34 21.50 8.52
CA GLU A 76 -8.40 22.15 9.85
C GLU A 76 -8.52 21.13 11.00
N PRO A 77 -7.47 20.29 11.25
CA PRO A 77 -7.49 19.31 12.32
C PRO A 77 -7.61 19.96 13.70
N ASP A 78 -8.31 19.29 14.62
CA ASP A 78 -8.42 19.69 16.02
C ASP A 78 -7.16 19.33 16.81
N TYR A 79 -6.47 18.24 16.39
CA TYR A 79 -5.27 17.75 17.05
C TYR A 79 -4.12 17.51 16.06
N LEU A 80 -2.91 17.84 16.52
CA LEU A 80 -1.67 17.35 15.92
C LEU A 80 -1.01 16.40 16.92
N ILE A 81 -0.65 15.22 16.47
CA ILE A 81 -0.09 14.16 17.31
C ILE A 81 1.22 13.69 16.69
N GLY A 82 2.33 13.80 17.40
CA GLY A 82 3.66 13.43 16.91
C GLY A 82 4.71 13.52 18.00
N MET A 83 5.96 13.29 17.62
CA MET A 83 7.10 13.58 18.47
C MET A 83 7.32 15.11 18.56
N PRO A 84 8.04 15.61 19.57
CA PRO A 84 8.26 17.06 19.74
C PRO A 84 8.80 17.76 18.49
N GLU A 85 9.71 17.10 17.77
CA GLU A 85 10.28 17.64 16.52
C GLU A 85 9.24 17.75 15.40
N ASP A 86 8.25 16.86 15.32
CA ASP A 86 7.18 16.89 14.33
C ASP A 86 6.22 18.07 14.59
N LEU A 87 6.05 18.46 15.85
CA LEU A 87 5.16 19.52 16.31
C LEU A 87 5.85 20.91 16.31
N THR A 88 7.15 20.96 16.19
CA THR A 88 7.91 22.22 16.25
C THR A 88 7.53 23.17 15.10
N GLY A 89 7.13 24.40 15.46
CA GLY A 89 6.72 25.43 14.51
C GLY A 89 5.32 25.21 13.90
N MET A 90 4.52 24.32 14.48
CA MET A 90 3.11 24.14 14.16
C MET A 90 2.23 24.95 15.10
N ASP A 91 1.09 25.45 14.58
CA ASP A 91 0.09 26.11 15.41
C ASP A 91 -0.61 25.09 16.31
N GLY A 92 -0.56 25.29 17.60
CA GLY A 92 -1.22 24.44 18.59
C GLY A 92 -0.53 24.53 19.95
N THR A 93 -1.28 24.18 20.99
CA THR A 93 -0.77 24.12 22.38
C THR A 93 -0.64 22.67 22.80
N VAL A 94 0.58 22.24 23.11
CA VAL A 94 0.83 20.89 23.64
C VAL A 94 0.08 20.74 24.97
N SER A 95 -0.74 19.70 25.07
CA SER A 95 -1.50 19.40 26.27
C SER A 95 -0.57 18.78 27.32
N GLU A 96 -0.49 19.41 28.49
CA GLU A 96 0.31 18.90 29.62
C GLU A 96 -0.16 17.48 30.03
N GLY A 97 0.78 16.55 30.21
CA GLY A 97 0.49 15.14 30.52
C GLY A 97 0.02 14.30 29.32
N SER A 98 0.00 14.85 28.09
CA SER A 98 -0.33 14.09 26.90
C SER A 98 0.80 13.19 26.40
N GLU A 99 2.01 13.31 26.92
CA GLU A 99 3.17 12.52 26.49
C GLU A 99 2.90 11.01 26.66
N CYS A 100 3.27 10.23 25.64
CA CYS A 100 3.12 8.79 25.61
C CYS A 100 4.17 8.17 24.65
N PHE A 101 5.21 7.55 25.22
CA PHE A 101 6.31 6.94 24.47
C PHE A 101 6.89 7.89 23.42
N GLY A 102 7.25 9.10 23.85
CA GLY A 102 7.81 10.15 23.01
C GLY A 102 6.80 10.95 22.18
N TYR A 103 5.55 10.49 22.05
CA TYR A 103 4.49 11.23 21.35
C TYR A 103 3.76 12.20 22.24
N GLN A 104 3.40 13.35 21.70
CA GLN A 104 2.63 14.40 22.37
C GLN A 104 1.42 14.77 21.50
N LEU A 105 0.40 15.33 22.15
CA LEU A 105 -0.80 15.86 21.51
C LEU A 105 -0.82 17.38 21.66
N ALA A 106 -0.86 18.10 20.54
CA ALA A 106 -1.12 19.54 20.51
C ALA A 106 -2.57 19.81 20.09
N LYS A 107 -3.32 20.53 20.94
CA LYS A 107 -4.66 21.05 20.60
C LYS A 107 -4.54 22.30 19.75
N ARG A 108 -5.40 22.40 18.74
CA ARG A 108 -5.53 23.55 17.87
C ARG A 108 -6.88 24.24 18.04
N ASP A 109 -6.91 25.54 17.79
CA ASP A 109 -8.16 26.28 17.61
C ASP A 109 -8.66 26.06 16.16
N ALA A 110 -9.25 24.89 15.94
CA ALA A 110 -9.75 24.50 14.63
C ALA A 110 -10.98 25.34 14.26
N LYS A 111 -10.94 25.96 13.08
CA LYS A 111 -12.03 26.79 12.55
C LYS A 111 -12.96 26.00 11.62
N ARG A 112 -12.84 24.68 11.60
CA ARG A 112 -13.69 23.83 10.77
C ARG A 112 -15.16 24.03 11.12
N LYS A 113 -15.95 24.46 10.13
CA LYS A 113 -17.39 24.73 10.28
C LYS A 113 -18.25 23.46 10.10
N THR A 114 -17.67 22.41 9.57
CA THR A 114 -18.32 21.14 9.23
C THR A 114 -18.01 20.07 10.28
N GLY A 115 -18.94 19.18 10.52
CA GLY A 115 -18.73 18.01 11.37
C GLY A 115 -17.91 16.90 10.70
N LEU A 116 -17.91 15.74 11.32
CA LEU A 116 -17.41 14.50 10.73
C LEU A 116 -18.57 13.51 10.64
N ASN A 117 -18.59 12.72 9.56
CA ASN A 117 -19.55 11.62 9.48
C ASN A 117 -19.32 10.65 10.65
N PRO A 118 -20.36 10.22 11.39
CA PRO A 118 -20.21 9.37 12.58
C PRO A 118 -19.63 7.97 12.27
N GLU A 119 -19.74 7.49 11.04
CA GLU A 119 -19.14 6.23 10.62
C GLU A 119 -17.67 6.38 10.21
N LEU A 120 -17.20 7.61 9.94
CA LEU A 120 -15.81 7.87 9.54
C LEU A 120 -14.87 7.54 10.69
N ALA A 121 -13.90 6.68 10.44
CA ALA A 121 -12.97 6.21 11.46
C ALA A 121 -11.51 6.51 11.16
N LEU A 122 -11.15 6.62 9.87
CA LEU A 122 -9.76 6.73 9.44
C LEU A 122 -9.67 7.46 8.10
N LEU A 123 -8.61 8.25 7.96
CA LEU A 123 -8.22 8.89 6.71
C LEU A 123 -6.81 8.46 6.32
N LEU A 124 -6.62 8.14 5.05
CA LEU A 124 -5.32 7.86 4.47
C LEU A 124 -5.11 8.71 3.21
N THR A 125 -3.87 9.12 2.97
CA THR A 125 -3.49 9.73 1.69
C THR A 125 -3.41 8.65 0.61
N THR A 126 -3.76 8.97 -0.62
CA THR A 126 -3.45 8.10 -1.76
C THR A 126 -2.01 8.33 -2.20
N SER A 127 -1.33 7.28 -2.64
CA SER A 127 0.02 7.34 -3.24
C SER A 127 0.02 8.00 -4.64
N GLY A 128 -1.01 8.70 -5.02
CA GLY A 128 -1.19 9.31 -6.34
C GLY A 128 -0.83 10.80 -6.32
N SER A 129 0.26 11.17 -6.77
CA SER A 129 0.71 11.98 -7.91
C SER A 129 -0.02 13.29 -8.26
N THR A 130 -1.03 13.75 -7.56
CA THR A 130 -1.67 15.04 -7.82
C THR A 130 -1.45 15.93 -6.63
N GLY A 131 -0.78 17.07 -6.79
CA GLY A 131 -0.47 18.05 -5.74
C GLY A 131 -1.68 18.60 -4.95
N SER A 132 -2.83 17.95 -5.02
CA SER A 132 -3.98 18.10 -4.15
C SER A 132 -4.15 16.80 -3.33
N PRO A 133 -4.12 16.91 -2.01
CA PRO A 133 -4.19 15.74 -1.12
C PRO A 133 -5.61 15.18 -1.07
N LYS A 134 -5.87 14.22 -1.93
CA LYS A 134 -7.10 13.46 -1.91
C LYS A 134 -7.01 12.39 -0.83
N LEU A 135 -7.88 12.46 0.17
CA LEU A 135 -7.94 11.52 1.27
C LEU A 135 -8.94 10.41 0.99
N VAL A 136 -8.61 9.19 1.36
CA VAL A 136 -9.54 8.05 1.36
C VAL A 136 -10.25 8.00 2.71
N ARG A 137 -11.58 8.03 2.70
CA ARG A 137 -12.44 7.98 3.87
C ARG A 137 -12.80 6.53 4.19
N GLN A 138 -12.37 6.03 5.34
CA GLN A 138 -12.62 4.67 5.78
C GLN A 138 -13.54 4.66 7.00
N SER A 139 -14.58 3.85 6.95
CA SER A 139 -15.43 3.62 8.10
C SER A 139 -14.83 2.60 9.08
N ARG A 140 -15.31 2.57 10.30
CA ARG A 140 -14.97 1.52 11.28
C ARG A 140 -15.24 0.12 10.71
N LYS A 141 -16.39 -0.05 10.03
CA LYS A 141 -16.76 -1.30 9.37
C LYS A 141 -15.74 -1.71 8.31
N ASN A 142 -15.26 -0.76 7.50
CA ASN A 142 -14.25 -1.07 6.49
C ASN A 142 -12.95 -1.61 7.12
N VAL A 143 -12.46 -0.93 8.16
CA VAL A 143 -11.22 -1.32 8.86
C VAL A 143 -11.38 -2.68 9.54
N THR A 144 -12.47 -2.89 10.26
CA THR A 144 -12.70 -4.13 11.02
C THR A 144 -12.92 -5.32 10.10
N SER A 145 -13.80 -5.21 9.09
CA SER A 145 -14.07 -6.32 8.17
C SER A 145 -12.83 -6.74 7.38
N ASN A 146 -11.97 -5.79 7.00
CA ASN A 146 -10.72 -6.14 6.31
C ASN A 146 -9.75 -6.84 7.26
N ALA A 147 -9.65 -6.40 8.53
CA ALA A 147 -8.79 -7.05 9.53
C ALA A 147 -9.26 -8.48 9.84
N GLU A 148 -10.56 -8.70 10.00
CA GLU A 148 -11.18 -10.00 10.22
C GLU A 148 -10.92 -10.95 9.03
N SER A 149 -11.19 -10.48 7.81
CA SER A 149 -10.96 -11.24 6.60
C SER A 149 -9.49 -11.63 6.43
N ILE A 150 -8.55 -10.73 6.74
CA ILE A 150 -7.11 -11.02 6.68
C ILE A 150 -6.73 -12.06 7.74
N ALA A 151 -7.25 -11.94 8.95
CA ALA A 151 -7.00 -12.90 10.01
C ALA A 151 -7.47 -14.30 9.62
N GLU A 152 -8.64 -14.39 8.98
CA GLU A 152 -9.23 -15.63 8.51
C GLU A 152 -8.36 -16.32 7.44
N TYR A 153 -8.06 -15.65 6.30
CA TYR A 153 -7.36 -16.33 5.21
C TYR A 153 -5.86 -16.51 5.45
N LEU A 154 -5.24 -15.75 6.34
CA LEU A 154 -3.87 -16.00 6.78
C LEU A 154 -3.80 -17.01 7.93
N GLU A 155 -4.95 -17.41 8.47
CA GLU A 155 -5.04 -18.32 9.63
C GLU A 155 -4.26 -17.77 10.84
N LEU A 156 -4.43 -16.46 11.11
CA LEU A 156 -3.70 -15.81 12.19
C LEU A 156 -4.22 -16.25 13.56
N ASP A 157 -3.31 -16.37 14.50
CA ASP A 157 -3.60 -16.69 15.90
C ASP A 157 -2.79 -15.81 16.88
N PRO A 158 -3.05 -15.88 18.20
CA PRO A 158 -2.33 -15.06 19.19
C PRO A 158 -0.82 -15.33 19.28
N THR A 159 -0.32 -16.42 18.69
CA THR A 159 1.12 -16.76 18.69
C THR A 159 1.90 -16.03 17.61
N GLU A 160 1.22 -15.34 16.69
CA GLU A 160 1.85 -14.58 15.63
C GLU A 160 2.62 -13.37 16.17
N ARG A 161 3.71 -13.03 15.49
CA ARG A 161 4.62 -11.95 15.83
C ARG A 161 5.11 -11.28 14.53
N PRO A 162 4.25 -10.51 13.82
CA PRO A 162 4.68 -9.80 12.63
C PRO A 162 5.70 -8.72 12.99
N ILE A 163 6.74 -8.57 12.16
CA ILE A 163 7.66 -7.44 12.22
C ILE A 163 7.32 -6.42 11.13
N THR A 164 7.38 -5.13 11.48
CA THR A 164 7.11 -4.07 10.51
C THR A 164 8.26 -3.91 9.52
N THR A 165 7.94 -3.97 8.25
CA THR A 165 8.82 -3.69 7.10
C THR A 165 8.23 -2.58 6.23
N LEU A 166 7.03 -2.14 6.57
CA LEU A 166 6.25 -1.13 5.88
C LEU A 166 5.74 -0.10 6.88
N PRO A 167 5.66 1.19 6.52
CA PRO A 167 5.21 2.21 7.43
C PRO A 167 3.70 2.09 7.73
N MET A 168 3.31 2.50 8.94
CA MET A 168 1.92 2.41 9.39
C MET A 168 0.94 3.37 8.69
N ASN A 169 1.44 4.45 8.08
CA ASN A 169 0.63 5.33 7.22
C ASN A 169 0.39 4.76 5.81
N TYR A 170 1.03 3.66 5.47
CA TYR A 170 0.75 2.91 4.26
C TYR A 170 -0.31 1.85 4.53
N THR A 171 -1.37 1.84 3.73
CA THR A 171 -2.54 0.97 3.95
C THR A 171 -2.19 -0.52 4.12
N TYR A 172 -1.16 -1.02 3.41
CA TYR A 172 -0.71 -2.40 3.55
C TYR A 172 -0.03 -2.64 4.91
N GLY A 173 0.89 -1.76 5.32
CA GLY A 173 1.54 -1.85 6.64
C GLY A 173 0.51 -1.79 7.77
N LEU A 174 -0.42 -0.84 7.70
CA LEU A 174 -1.50 -0.70 8.68
C LEU A 174 -2.38 -1.95 8.74
N SER A 175 -2.67 -2.58 7.60
CA SER A 175 -3.50 -3.80 7.56
C SER A 175 -2.85 -4.99 8.26
N ILE A 176 -1.51 -5.08 8.25
CA ILE A 176 -0.77 -6.07 9.04
C ILE A 176 -1.03 -5.84 10.53
N MET A 177 -0.86 -4.61 11.00
CA MET A 177 -1.10 -4.29 12.43
C MET A 177 -2.53 -4.58 12.83
N ASN A 178 -3.52 -4.09 12.09
CA ASN A 178 -4.94 -4.26 12.42
C ASN A 178 -5.38 -5.72 12.45
N SER A 179 -4.95 -6.55 11.50
CA SER A 179 -5.30 -7.97 11.46
C SER A 179 -4.67 -8.77 12.60
N HIS A 180 -3.45 -8.43 13.02
CA HIS A 180 -2.80 -9.09 14.14
C HIS A 180 -3.35 -8.61 15.49
N PHE A 181 -3.76 -7.34 15.61
CA PHE A 181 -4.50 -6.89 16.81
C PHE A 181 -5.85 -7.58 16.94
N GLN A 182 -6.52 -7.89 15.83
CA GLN A 182 -7.82 -8.59 15.82
C GLN A 182 -7.74 -9.96 16.53
N VAL A 183 -6.62 -10.64 16.41
CA VAL A 183 -6.41 -11.96 17.03
C VAL A 183 -5.60 -11.91 18.33
N GLY A 184 -5.28 -10.73 18.86
CA GLY A 184 -4.50 -10.61 20.08
C GLY A 184 -3.01 -10.96 19.94
N ALA A 185 -2.48 -10.98 18.73
CA ALA A 185 -1.07 -11.27 18.45
C ALA A 185 -0.13 -10.13 18.88
N ALA A 186 1.14 -10.45 19.06
CA ALA A 186 2.16 -9.43 19.30
C ALA A 186 2.53 -8.73 17.98
N VAL A 187 2.76 -7.41 17.99
CA VAL A 187 3.29 -6.66 16.85
C VAL A 187 4.66 -6.10 17.19
N LEU A 188 5.64 -6.37 16.33
CA LEU A 188 7.03 -5.96 16.48
C LEU A 188 7.27 -4.75 15.57
N LEU A 189 7.59 -3.63 16.19
CA LEU A 189 7.74 -2.33 15.54
C LEU A 189 9.21 -1.98 15.37
N THR A 190 9.62 -1.62 14.17
CA THR A 190 10.99 -1.14 13.91
C THR A 190 10.99 -0.14 12.76
N GLU A 191 11.90 0.82 12.84
CA GLU A 191 12.22 1.74 11.75
C GLU A 191 13.51 1.33 11.00
N HIS A 192 14.20 0.28 11.48
CA HIS A 192 15.35 -0.27 10.79
C HIS A 192 14.97 -0.90 9.45
N THR A 193 15.81 -0.70 8.48
CA THR A 193 15.66 -1.27 7.14
C THR A 193 16.24 -2.68 7.04
N LEU A 194 15.87 -3.43 6.01
CA LEU A 194 16.40 -4.77 5.75
C LEU A 194 17.92 -4.82 5.53
N PHE A 195 18.55 -3.68 5.23
CA PHE A 195 20.01 -3.58 5.06
C PHE A 195 20.77 -3.46 6.40
N GLU A 196 20.07 -3.09 7.46
CA GLU A 196 20.66 -2.87 8.78
C GLU A 196 20.69 -4.19 9.56
N ARG A 197 21.80 -4.43 10.22
CA ARG A 197 21.98 -5.63 11.06
C ARG A 197 20.97 -5.66 12.19
N GLU A 198 20.67 -4.51 12.75
CA GLU A 198 19.76 -4.27 13.87
C GLU A 198 18.35 -4.81 13.57
N PHE A 199 17.88 -4.70 12.31
CA PHE A 199 16.62 -5.30 11.88
C PHE A 199 16.61 -6.83 12.09
N TRP A 200 17.67 -7.50 11.64
CA TRP A 200 17.77 -8.96 11.73
C TRP A 200 18.03 -9.46 13.12
N ASP A 201 18.79 -8.69 13.94
CA ASP A 201 19.00 -9.00 15.34
C ASP A 201 17.67 -8.89 16.11
N PHE A 202 16.91 -7.80 15.93
CA PHE A 202 15.57 -7.65 16.51
C PHE A 202 14.60 -8.73 16.03
N PHE A 203 14.64 -9.11 14.72
CA PHE A 203 13.84 -10.21 14.17
C PHE A 203 14.09 -11.52 14.93
N ARG A 204 15.36 -11.88 15.15
CA ARG A 204 15.72 -13.15 15.84
C ARG A 204 15.39 -13.10 17.32
N GLU A 205 15.77 -12.02 18.02
CA GLU A 205 15.54 -11.83 19.44
C GLU A 205 14.05 -11.88 19.80
N GLN A 206 13.24 -11.15 19.00
CA GLN A 206 11.80 -11.13 19.22
C GLN A 206 11.08 -12.32 18.61
N ARG A 207 11.79 -13.24 17.94
CA ARG A 207 11.25 -14.44 17.29
C ARG A 207 10.11 -14.08 16.34
N ALA A 208 10.33 -13.13 15.43
CA ALA A 208 9.34 -12.71 14.46
C ALA A 208 8.86 -13.90 13.61
N THR A 209 7.54 -13.99 13.39
CA THR A 209 6.92 -15.12 12.68
C THR A 209 6.54 -14.77 11.25
N SER A 210 6.36 -13.48 10.96
CA SER A 210 5.93 -13.03 9.63
C SER A 210 6.40 -11.61 9.32
N PHE A 211 6.48 -11.33 8.04
CA PHE A 211 6.63 -9.97 7.50
C PHE A 211 5.90 -9.81 6.17
N GLY A 212 5.58 -8.57 5.85
CA GLY A 212 5.01 -8.20 4.55
C GLY A 212 6.01 -7.42 3.71
N GLY A 213 5.89 -7.46 2.38
CA GLY A 213 6.76 -6.69 1.50
C GLY A 213 6.12 -6.30 0.18
N VAL A 214 6.58 -5.20 -0.39
CA VAL A 214 6.32 -4.81 -1.77
C VAL A 214 7.31 -5.52 -2.70
N PRO A 215 7.14 -5.52 -4.03
CA PRO A 215 8.09 -6.18 -4.94
C PRO A 215 9.56 -5.81 -4.70
N TYR A 216 9.83 -4.54 -4.40
CA TYR A 216 11.18 -4.06 -4.11
C TYR A 216 11.77 -4.70 -2.83
N THR A 217 10.96 -4.95 -1.81
CA THR A 217 11.37 -5.69 -0.60
C THR A 217 11.94 -7.06 -0.96
N TYR A 218 11.27 -7.79 -1.85
CA TYR A 218 11.68 -9.12 -2.28
C TYR A 218 12.94 -9.10 -3.17
N GLN A 219 13.15 -8.04 -3.96
CA GLN A 219 14.40 -7.82 -4.69
C GLN A 219 15.57 -7.60 -3.71
N ILE A 220 15.36 -6.80 -2.65
CA ILE A 220 16.36 -6.59 -1.59
C ILE A 220 16.67 -7.91 -0.89
N LEU A 221 15.67 -8.67 -0.46
CA LEU A 221 15.85 -9.95 0.21
C LEU A 221 16.69 -10.91 -0.63
N LYS A 222 16.47 -10.96 -1.95
CA LYS A 222 17.30 -11.76 -2.85
C LYS A 222 18.76 -11.30 -2.88
N ARG A 223 19.00 -9.98 -2.92
CA ARG A 223 20.37 -9.40 -2.88
C ARG A 223 21.08 -9.67 -1.55
N LEU A 224 20.34 -9.83 -0.46
CA LEU A 224 20.85 -10.14 0.87
C LEU A 224 21.05 -11.65 1.11
N ASP A 225 20.95 -12.49 0.08
CA ASP A 225 21.02 -13.95 0.24
C ASP A 225 20.01 -14.51 1.27
N PHE A 226 18.81 -13.96 1.32
CA PHE A 226 17.77 -14.29 2.30
C PHE A 226 17.54 -15.80 2.46
N PHE A 227 17.62 -16.55 1.38
CA PHE A 227 17.41 -18.00 1.40
C PHE A 227 18.45 -18.79 2.22
N LYS A 228 19.59 -18.14 2.54
CA LYS A 228 20.64 -18.71 3.39
C LYS A 228 20.54 -18.28 4.85
N MET A 229 19.62 -17.35 5.17
CA MET A 229 19.47 -16.84 6.54
C MET A 229 18.79 -17.86 7.46
N GLU A 230 19.34 -18.02 8.64
CA GLU A 230 18.74 -18.81 9.71
C GLU A 230 17.67 -18.00 10.44
N LEU A 231 16.41 -18.25 10.11
CA LEU A 231 15.23 -17.58 10.69
C LEU A 231 14.20 -18.65 11.12
N PRO A 232 14.48 -19.39 12.20
CA PRO A 232 13.69 -20.57 12.59
C PRO A 232 12.26 -20.21 13.03
N SER A 233 12.01 -18.99 13.48
CA SER A 233 10.68 -18.53 13.88
C SER A 233 9.80 -18.09 12.71
N LEU A 234 10.37 -17.83 11.53
CA LEU A 234 9.62 -17.34 10.36
C LEU A 234 8.67 -18.42 9.84
N ARG A 235 7.39 -18.07 9.71
CA ARG A 235 6.30 -18.93 9.21
C ARG A 235 5.72 -18.42 7.90
N THR A 236 5.50 -17.11 7.80
CA THR A 236 4.72 -16.51 6.71
C THR A 236 5.39 -15.27 6.12
N MET A 237 5.47 -15.24 4.80
CA MET A 237 5.89 -14.08 4.02
C MET A 237 4.71 -13.65 3.15
N THR A 238 4.38 -12.36 3.17
CA THR A 238 3.28 -11.82 2.36
C THR A 238 3.77 -10.74 1.40
N GLN A 239 3.24 -10.73 0.18
CA GLN A 239 3.60 -9.75 -0.85
C GLN A 239 2.36 -9.05 -1.38
N ALA A 240 2.41 -7.73 -1.48
CA ALA A 240 1.38 -6.90 -2.12
C ALA A 240 1.97 -5.56 -2.58
N GLY A 241 1.10 -4.65 -3.04
CA GLY A 241 1.47 -3.26 -3.37
C GLY A 241 2.09 -3.06 -4.75
N GLY A 242 2.26 -4.12 -5.51
CA GLY A 242 2.75 -4.10 -6.89
C GLY A 242 2.84 -5.51 -7.45
N LYS A 243 2.95 -5.62 -8.78
CA LYS A 243 3.10 -6.92 -9.47
C LYS A 243 4.52 -7.45 -9.23
N LEU A 244 4.62 -8.60 -8.57
CA LEU A 244 5.89 -9.29 -8.38
C LEU A 244 6.34 -9.92 -9.71
N PRO A 245 7.61 -9.76 -10.14
CA PRO A 245 8.15 -10.49 -11.28
C PRO A 245 7.96 -12.00 -11.11
N VAL A 246 7.55 -12.67 -12.20
CA VAL A 246 7.14 -14.08 -12.17
C VAL A 246 8.28 -15.01 -11.70
N ASN A 247 9.51 -14.74 -12.11
CA ASN A 247 10.69 -15.47 -11.64
C ASN A 247 10.88 -15.34 -10.13
N LEU A 248 10.81 -14.13 -9.63
CA LEU A 248 10.96 -13.85 -8.18
C LEU A 248 9.81 -14.46 -7.37
N HIS A 249 8.58 -14.38 -7.88
CA HIS A 249 7.42 -15.07 -7.28
C HIS A 249 7.69 -16.56 -7.14
N ARG A 250 8.13 -17.22 -8.21
CA ARG A 250 8.43 -18.65 -8.23
C ARG A 250 9.50 -19.01 -7.22
N GLU A 251 10.62 -18.30 -7.19
CA GLU A 251 11.74 -18.56 -6.28
C GLU A 251 11.31 -18.49 -4.81
N PHE A 252 10.55 -17.46 -4.41
CA PHE A 252 10.06 -17.33 -3.03
C PHE A 252 9.00 -18.37 -2.69
N ALA A 253 8.15 -18.75 -3.63
CA ALA A 253 7.17 -19.81 -3.43
C ALA A 253 7.84 -21.19 -3.26
N GLU A 254 8.85 -21.50 -4.07
CA GLU A 254 9.64 -22.74 -3.96
C GLU A 254 10.44 -22.81 -2.64
N TYR A 255 11.07 -21.70 -2.26
CA TYR A 255 11.74 -21.58 -0.97
C TYR A 255 10.77 -21.79 0.20
N ALA A 256 9.61 -21.15 0.17
CA ALA A 256 8.62 -21.29 1.22
C ALA A 256 8.14 -22.75 1.35
N MET A 257 7.83 -23.39 0.22
CA MET A 257 7.40 -24.78 0.18
C MET A 257 8.48 -25.73 0.73
N SER A 258 9.73 -25.59 0.29
CA SER A 258 10.84 -26.43 0.71
C SER A 258 11.22 -26.28 2.18
N SER A 259 10.96 -25.10 2.77
CA SER A 259 11.26 -24.76 4.15
C SER A 259 10.06 -24.88 5.12
N GLY A 260 8.91 -25.39 4.65
CA GLY A 260 7.69 -25.51 5.45
C GLY A 260 7.06 -24.17 5.84
N ARG A 261 7.31 -23.13 5.07
CA ARG A 261 6.79 -21.74 5.25
C ARG A 261 5.67 -21.46 4.28
N LYS A 262 4.94 -20.36 4.52
CA LYS A 262 3.91 -19.85 3.60
C LYS A 262 4.45 -18.63 2.85
N PHE A 263 4.22 -18.56 1.53
CA PHE A 263 4.39 -17.38 0.71
C PHE A 263 3.06 -17.03 0.05
N ILE A 264 2.53 -15.84 0.34
CA ILE A 264 1.19 -15.43 -0.04
C ILE A 264 1.26 -14.13 -0.81
N VAL A 265 0.96 -14.18 -2.11
CA VAL A 265 0.82 -13.01 -2.96
C VAL A 265 -0.61 -12.48 -2.83
N MET A 266 -0.75 -11.16 -2.73
CA MET A 266 -2.02 -10.49 -2.49
C MET A 266 -2.15 -9.27 -3.42
N TYR A 267 -3.39 -8.83 -3.59
CA TYR A 267 -3.71 -7.59 -4.28
C TYR A 267 -4.69 -6.76 -3.45
N GLY A 268 -4.57 -5.44 -3.57
CA GLY A 268 -5.47 -4.50 -2.94
C GLY A 268 -5.16 -3.05 -3.29
N GLN A 269 -6.05 -2.19 -2.85
CA GLN A 269 -5.97 -0.74 -3.01
C GLN A 269 -6.40 -0.06 -1.72
N THR A 270 -5.93 1.18 -1.50
CA THR A 270 -6.36 1.99 -0.35
C THR A 270 -7.87 2.21 -0.35
N GLU A 271 -8.47 2.28 -1.54
CA GLU A 271 -9.90 2.41 -1.80
C GLU A 271 -10.75 1.20 -1.37
N ALA A 272 -10.10 0.10 -1.00
CA ALA A 272 -10.73 -1.08 -0.40
C ALA A 272 -10.05 -1.47 0.93
N THR A 273 -9.60 -0.50 1.68
CA THR A 273 -9.02 -0.59 3.05
C THR A 273 -7.80 -1.51 3.14
N ALA A 274 -7.19 -1.88 2.10
CA ALA A 274 -5.95 -2.57 1.84
C ALA A 274 -6.10 -3.78 0.92
N ARG A 275 -6.69 -4.89 1.38
CA ARG A 275 -6.58 -6.18 0.71
C ARG A 275 -7.91 -6.62 0.14
N MET A 276 -7.87 -7.12 -1.10
CA MET A 276 -9.04 -7.56 -1.87
C MET A 276 -8.89 -9.00 -2.34
N SER A 277 -7.64 -9.50 -2.51
CA SER A 277 -7.38 -10.89 -2.85
C SER A 277 -6.13 -11.45 -2.21
N TYR A 278 -6.04 -12.77 -2.22
CA TYR A 278 -4.86 -13.53 -1.84
C TYR A 278 -4.72 -14.77 -2.73
N LEU A 279 -3.48 -15.16 -3.00
CA LEU A 279 -3.17 -16.42 -3.64
C LEU A 279 -2.86 -17.44 -2.53
N PRO A 280 -3.69 -18.49 -2.36
CA PRO A 280 -3.43 -19.53 -1.37
C PRO A 280 -2.01 -20.11 -1.51
N ALA A 281 -1.28 -20.25 -0.40
CA ALA A 281 0.12 -20.68 -0.41
C ALA A 281 0.34 -22.02 -1.15
N LYS A 282 -0.62 -22.95 -1.07
CA LYS A 282 -0.60 -24.24 -1.80
C LYS A 282 -0.60 -24.08 -3.33
N ASP A 283 -1.11 -22.97 -3.83
CA ASP A 283 -1.24 -22.68 -5.26
C ASP A 283 -0.17 -21.69 -5.76
N ALA A 284 0.68 -21.18 -4.87
CA ALA A 284 1.64 -20.12 -5.18
C ALA A 284 2.57 -20.47 -6.35
N ILE A 285 3.03 -21.73 -6.47
CA ILE A 285 3.86 -22.19 -7.59
C ILE A 285 2.99 -22.43 -8.84
N ARG A 286 1.87 -23.15 -8.70
CA ARG A 286 1.02 -23.53 -9.83
C ARG A 286 0.36 -22.34 -10.50
N LYS A 287 -0.04 -21.34 -9.71
CA LYS A 287 -0.71 -20.09 -10.15
C LYS A 287 0.21 -18.88 -10.10
N CYS A 288 1.50 -19.11 -10.33
CA CYS A 288 2.51 -18.04 -10.33
C CYS A 288 2.12 -16.89 -11.27
N GLY A 289 2.19 -15.65 -10.76
CA GLY A 289 1.76 -14.43 -11.47
C GLY A 289 0.28 -14.06 -11.27
N SER A 290 -0.52 -14.93 -10.63
CA SER A 290 -1.88 -14.62 -10.21
C SER A 290 -1.89 -13.75 -8.95
N MET A 291 -2.91 -12.90 -8.81
CA MET A 291 -3.24 -12.23 -7.55
C MET A 291 -4.16 -13.09 -6.67
N GLY A 292 -4.55 -14.30 -7.13
CA GLY A 292 -5.36 -15.25 -6.40
C GLY A 292 -6.86 -15.08 -6.55
N ILE A 293 -7.57 -15.30 -5.46
CA ILE A 293 -9.03 -15.25 -5.32
C ILE A 293 -9.44 -14.12 -4.37
N ALA A 294 -10.71 -13.73 -4.37
CA ALA A 294 -11.21 -12.72 -3.43
C ALA A 294 -11.04 -13.16 -1.97
N ILE A 295 -10.79 -12.20 -1.09
CA ILE A 295 -10.77 -12.43 0.37
C ILE A 295 -12.16 -12.82 0.88
N PRO A 296 -12.28 -13.47 2.05
CA PRO A 296 -13.57 -13.73 2.71
C PRO A 296 -14.43 -12.46 2.80
N GLY A 297 -15.70 -12.56 2.41
CA GLY A 297 -16.63 -11.44 2.34
C GLY A 297 -16.50 -10.56 1.09
N GLY A 298 -15.48 -10.77 0.25
CA GLY A 298 -15.25 -10.06 -1.00
C GLY A 298 -15.70 -10.84 -2.24
N LYS A 299 -15.95 -10.12 -3.34
CA LYS A 299 -16.28 -10.70 -4.65
C LYS A 299 -15.68 -9.88 -5.78
N PHE A 300 -15.07 -10.55 -6.76
CA PHE A 300 -14.64 -9.93 -8.00
C PHE A 300 -15.60 -10.21 -9.15
N ARG A 301 -15.66 -9.27 -10.07
CA ARG A 301 -16.27 -9.39 -11.39
C ARG A 301 -15.32 -8.80 -12.43
N ILE A 302 -15.34 -9.34 -13.63
CA ILE A 302 -14.67 -8.75 -14.80
C ILE A 302 -15.76 -8.09 -15.63
N MET A 303 -15.61 -6.80 -15.91
CA MET A 303 -16.62 -6.00 -16.61
C MET A 303 -16.08 -5.52 -17.96
N GLU A 304 -16.88 -5.63 -18.99
CA GLU A 304 -16.64 -5.03 -20.30
C GLU A 304 -16.89 -3.52 -20.24
N ASP A 305 -18.02 -3.15 -19.64
CA ASP A 305 -18.45 -1.78 -19.37
C ASP A 305 -19.12 -1.70 -17.97
N ALA A 306 -19.81 -0.60 -17.67
CA ALA A 306 -20.44 -0.40 -16.35
C ALA A 306 -21.57 -1.41 -16.02
N SER A 307 -22.13 -2.11 -17.01
CA SER A 307 -23.31 -2.96 -16.88
C SER A 307 -23.09 -4.42 -17.29
N THR A 308 -22.12 -4.69 -18.15
CA THR A 308 -21.92 -5.99 -18.79
C THR A 308 -20.78 -6.77 -18.11
N GLU A 309 -21.13 -7.88 -17.45
CA GLU A 309 -20.15 -8.79 -16.85
C GLU A 309 -19.64 -9.82 -17.86
N ILE A 310 -18.30 -9.94 -17.97
CA ILE A 310 -17.61 -10.97 -18.75
C ILE A 310 -17.53 -12.25 -17.91
N LYS A 311 -18.13 -13.33 -18.41
CA LYS A 311 -18.13 -14.65 -17.74
C LYS A 311 -17.13 -15.62 -18.34
N GLU A 312 -16.71 -15.41 -19.57
CA GLU A 312 -15.78 -16.25 -20.32
C GLU A 312 -14.39 -16.20 -19.68
N PRO A 313 -13.78 -17.38 -19.39
CA PRO A 313 -12.41 -17.43 -18.89
C PRO A 313 -11.42 -16.75 -19.84
N ASP A 314 -10.32 -16.27 -19.28
CA ASP A 314 -9.20 -15.63 -19.98
C ASP A 314 -9.55 -14.38 -20.81
N THR A 315 -10.77 -13.87 -20.70
CA THR A 315 -11.18 -12.62 -21.32
C THR A 315 -10.88 -11.44 -20.43
N VAL A 316 -10.24 -10.41 -21.00
CA VAL A 316 -9.78 -9.21 -20.27
C VAL A 316 -10.89 -8.17 -20.20
N GLY A 317 -11.15 -7.67 -18.98
CA GLY A 317 -12.06 -6.56 -18.71
C GLY A 317 -11.62 -5.76 -17.50
N GLU A 318 -12.41 -4.75 -17.11
CA GLU A 318 -12.16 -3.99 -15.90
C GLU A 318 -12.49 -4.83 -14.67
N LEU A 319 -11.54 -4.87 -13.72
CA LEU A 319 -11.77 -5.54 -12.45
C LEU A 319 -12.67 -4.69 -11.56
N VAL A 320 -13.79 -5.25 -11.13
CA VAL A 320 -14.68 -4.64 -10.14
C VAL A 320 -14.71 -5.50 -8.90
N TYR A 321 -14.54 -4.86 -7.75
CA TYR A 321 -14.56 -5.51 -6.44
C TYR A 321 -15.80 -5.09 -5.66
N SER A 322 -16.40 -6.01 -4.94
CA SER A 322 -17.49 -5.74 -3.99
C SER A 322 -17.14 -6.38 -2.65
N GLY A 323 -17.31 -5.63 -1.56
CA GLY A 323 -17.05 -6.13 -0.20
C GLY A 323 -17.25 -5.07 0.87
N PRO A 324 -17.38 -5.47 2.14
CA PRO A 324 -17.61 -4.56 3.27
C PRO A 324 -16.40 -3.65 3.57
N ASN A 325 -15.23 -3.98 3.05
CA ASN A 325 -14.00 -3.23 3.17
C ASN A 325 -13.82 -2.15 2.09
N VAL A 326 -14.74 -2.03 1.11
CA VAL A 326 -14.75 -0.91 0.16
C VAL A 326 -15.03 0.38 0.93
N THR A 327 -14.19 1.39 0.72
CA THR A 327 -14.20 2.63 1.51
C THR A 327 -15.36 3.55 1.13
N MET A 328 -15.66 4.52 2.00
CA MET A 328 -16.77 5.46 1.84
C MET A 328 -16.64 6.41 0.64
N GLY A 329 -15.46 6.55 0.07
CA GLY A 329 -15.16 7.50 -1.01
C GLY A 329 -13.94 8.35 -0.69
N TYR A 330 -13.86 9.50 -1.32
CA TYR A 330 -12.75 10.44 -1.13
C TYR A 330 -13.18 11.70 -0.38
N ALA A 331 -12.21 12.42 0.17
CA ALA A 331 -12.35 13.80 0.60
C ALA A 331 -11.29 14.65 -0.10
N GLU A 332 -11.68 15.80 -0.64
CA GLU A 332 -10.84 16.81 -1.28
C GLU A 332 -10.86 18.14 -0.50
N CYS A 333 -11.82 18.27 0.42
CA CYS A 333 -11.96 19.41 1.33
C CYS A 333 -12.61 18.95 2.65
N ALA A 334 -12.63 19.85 3.65
CA ALA A 334 -13.23 19.58 4.97
C ALA A 334 -14.72 19.18 4.90
N ALA A 335 -15.49 19.78 3.99
CA ALA A 335 -16.91 19.45 3.83
C ALA A 335 -17.15 18.00 3.38
N ASP A 336 -16.20 17.39 2.68
CA ASP A 336 -16.33 16.00 2.25
C ASP A 336 -16.26 15.00 3.42
N LEU A 337 -15.76 15.43 4.58
CA LEU A 337 -15.68 14.58 5.78
C LEU A 337 -17.05 14.29 6.40
N GLU A 338 -18.09 15.06 6.08
CA GLU A 338 -19.48 14.81 6.49
C GLU A 338 -20.20 13.81 5.61
N LYS A 339 -19.73 13.58 4.37
CA LYS A 339 -20.40 12.71 3.42
C LYS A 339 -20.46 11.26 3.91
N GLY A 340 -21.60 10.62 3.65
CA GLY A 340 -21.78 9.18 3.87
C GLY A 340 -21.00 8.31 2.91
N ASP A 341 -21.36 7.03 2.82
CA ASP A 341 -20.78 6.09 1.88
C ASP A 341 -21.28 6.38 0.45
N GLU A 342 -20.38 6.83 -0.42
CA GLU A 342 -20.65 7.16 -1.83
C GLU A 342 -20.43 5.96 -2.75
N ARG A 343 -19.88 4.83 -2.24
CA ARG A 343 -19.53 3.66 -3.05
C ARG A 343 -20.48 2.48 -2.88
N GLY A 344 -21.21 2.42 -1.78
CA GLY A 344 -22.16 1.33 -1.53
C GLY A 344 -21.51 -0.06 -1.55
N GLY A 345 -20.26 -0.16 -1.11
CA GLY A 345 -19.53 -1.43 -1.09
C GLY A 345 -19.05 -1.93 -2.46
N VAL A 346 -19.05 -1.11 -3.51
CA VAL A 346 -18.59 -1.47 -4.87
C VAL A 346 -17.45 -0.55 -5.31
N LEU A 347 -16.38 -1.15 -5.83
CA LEU A 347 -15.22 -0.44 -6.34
C LEU A 347 -14.89 -0.85 -7.78
N PHE A 348 -15.00 0.09 -8.70
CA PHE A 348 -14.36 0.01 -10.01
C PHE A 348 -12.88 0.33 -9.82
N THR A 349 -12.02 -0.69 -9.93
CA THR A 349 -10.62 -0.56 -9.49
C THR A 349 -9.76 0.28 -10.43
N GLY A 350 -10.21 0.44 -11.68
CA GLY A 350 -9.40 1.01 -12.75
C GLY A 350 -8.25 0.09 -13.21
N ASP A 351 -8.18 -1.13 -12.68
CA ASP A 351 -7.26 -2.16 -13.14
C ASP A 351 -7.96 -3.09 -14.12
N MET A 352 -7.24 -3.53 -15.14
CA MET A 352 -7.69 -4.53 -16.09
C MET A 352 -7.21 -5.90 -15.62
N ALA A 353 -8.09 -6.89 -15.69
CA ALA A 353 -7.78 -8.24 -15.26
C ALA A 353 -8.49 -9.28 -16.12
N LYS A 354 -8.05 -10.53 -16.00
CA LYS A 354 -8.73 -11.71 -16.51
C LYS A 354 -8.86 -12.74 -15.40
N ARG A 355 -9.79 -13.66 -15.55
CA ARG A 355 -10.01 -14.79 -14.66
C ARG A 355 -9.79 -16.09 -15.44
N ASP A 356 -9.01 -17.02 -14.89
CA ASP A 356 -8.87 -18.34 -15.51
C ASP A 356 -10.10 -19.23 -15.23
N ALA A 357 -10.13 -20.40 -15.85
CA ALA A 357 -11.22 -21.37 -15.72
C ALA A 357 -11.37 -21.94 -14.29
N GLU A 358 -10.33 -21.83 -13.47
CA GLU A 358 -10.34 -22.26 -12.05
C GLU A 358 -10.71 -21.12 -11.08
N GLY A 359 -10.98 -19.91 -11.59
CA GLY A 359 -11.42 -18.77 -10.78
C GLY A 359 -10.31 -17.91 -10.22
N TYR A 360 -9.05 -18.09 -10.64
CA TYR A 360 -7.93 -17.24 -10.24
C TYR A 360 -7.81 -16.01 -11.13
N TYR A 361 -7.55 -14.86 -10.52
CA TYR A 361 -7.48 -13.58 -11.20
C TYR A 361 -6.05 -13.15 -11.48
N TYR A 362 -5.85 -12.49 -12.63
CA TYR A 362 -4.54 -12.00 -13.10
C TYR A 362 -4.69 -10.55 -13.53
N ILE A 363 -3.95 -9.62 -12.89
CA ILE A 363 -3.88 -8.23 -13.36
C ILE A 363 -3.08 -8.18 -14.66
N THR A 364 -3.68 -7.57 -15.68
CA THR A 364 -3.07 -7.39 -17.00
C THR A 364 -2.55 -5.98 -17.21
N GLY A 365 -3.07 -4.98 -16.46
CA GLY A 365 -2.60 -3.60 -16.51
C GLY A 365 -3.61 -2.63 -15.93
N ARG A 366 -3.41 -1.33 -16.15
CA ARG A 366 -4.34 -0.28 -15.71
C ARG A 366 -5.19 0.25 -16.85
N LYS A 367 -6.49 0.50 -16.60
CA LYS A 367 -7.42 1.04 -17.60
C LYS A 367 -6.93 2.35 -18.22
N LYS A 368 -6.33 3.23 -17.42
CA LYS A 368 -5.73 4.51 -17.86
C LYS A 368 -4.36 4.37 -18.52
N ARG A 369 -3.77 3.18 -18.53
CA ARG A 369 -2.48 2.89 -19.14
C ARG A 369 -2.59 2.18 -20.50
N PHE A 370 -3.75 2.30 -21.14
CA PHE A 370 -3.93 1.89 -22.53
C PHE A 370 -3.83 3.12 -23.43
N LEU A 371 -3.08 2.98 -24.52
CA LEU A 371 -3.00 3.92 -25.60
C LEU A 371 -3.67 3.34 -26.84
N LYS A 372 -4.21 4.20 -27.68
CA LYS A 372 -4.65 3.83 -29.02
C LYS A 372 -3.55 4.18 -30.00
N MET A 373 -2.76 3.17 -30.42
CA MET A 373 -1.62 3.34 -31.30
C MET A 373 -2.03 2.95 -32.73
N TYR A 374 -2.27 3.95 -33.57
CA TYR A 374 -2.68 3.75 -35.00
C TYR A 374 -3.81 2.72 -35.14
N GLY A 375 -4.84 2.87 -34.30
CA GLY A 375 -6.03 2.00 -34.28
C GLY A 375 -5.90 0.72 -33.46
N LYS A 376 -4.71 0.36 -33.00
CA LYS A 376 -4.49 -0.76 -32.06
C LYS A 376 -4.54 -0.28 -30.62
N ARG A 377 -5.27 -0.99 -29.76
CA ARG A 377 -5.25 -0.75 -28.32
C ARG A 377 -4.01 -1.41 -27.70
N VAL A 378 -3.14 -0.64 -27.11
CA VAL A 378 -1.85 -1.06 -26.55
C VAL A 378 -1.85 -0.82 -25.04
N ASN A 379 -1.45 -1.84 -24.30
CA ASN A 379 -1.26 -1.75 -22.84
C ASN A 379 0.20 -1.39 -22.53
N MET A 380 0.44 -0.21 -21.98
CA MET A 380 1.79 0.23 -21.60
C MET A 380 2.45 -0.68 -20.57
N ASP A 381 1.66 -1.31 -19.65
CA ASP A 381 2.21 -2.24 -18.66
C ASP A 381 2.69 -3.55 -19.34
N GLU A 382 2.04 -3.97 -20.42
CA GLU A 382 2.47 -5.12 -21.22
C GLU A 382 3.76 -4.80 -22.00
N ILE A 383 3.85 -3.60 -22.56
CA ILE A 383 5.08 -3.12 -23.21
C ILE A 383 6.26 -3.15 -22.25
N GLU A 384 6.07 -2.65 -21.02
CA GLU A 384 7.10 -2.73 -19.98
C GLU A 384 7.50 -4.18 -19.67
N GLN A 385 6.56 -5.12 -19.63
CA GLN A 385 6.86 -6.54 -19.38
C GLN A 385 7.65 -7.19 -20.52
N ILE A 386 7.31 -6.89 -21.77
CA ILE A 386 8.03 -7.40 -22.94
C ILE A 386 9.50 -6.96 -22.87
N LEU A 387 9.75 -5.69 -22.57
CA LEU A 387 11.11 -5.16 -22.48
C LEU A 387 11.88 -5.69 -21.25
N ARG A 388 11.23 -5.80 -20.09
CA ARG A 388 11.86 -6.42 -18.90
C ARG A 388 12.26 -7.87 -19.12
N GLY A 389 11.52 -8.60 -19.95
CA GLY A 389 11.86 -9.98 -20.32
C GLY A 389 13.13 -10.10 -21.19
N ARG A 390 13.48 -9.04 -21.92
CA ARG A 390 14.70 -9.01 -22.74
C ARG A 390 15.87 -8.32 -22.06
N TYR A 391 15.60 -7.25 -21.30
CA TYR A 391 16.60 -6.44 -20.61
C TYR A 391 16.51 -6.68 -19.10
N GLU A 392 17.00 -7.85 -18.68
CA GLU A 392 16.92 -8.28 -17.28
C GLU A 392 17.74 -7.35 -16.37
N GLY A 393 17.15 -6.88 -15.28
CA GLY A 393 17.78 -5.98 -14.32
C GLY A 393 17.75 -4.49 -14.71
N VAL A 394 17.25 -4.13 -15.89
CA VAL A 394 17.06 -2.72 -16.29
C VAL A 394 15.71 -2.21 -15.77
N GLU A 395 15.74 -1.12 -15.04
CA GLU A 395 14.52 -0.39 -14.65
C GLU A 395 14.00 0.41 -15.83
N LEU A 396 12.71 0.28 -16.09
CA LEU A 396 12.08 0.97 -17.21
C LEU A 396 10.64 1.37 -16.92
N ALA A 397 10.16 2.40 -17.60
CA ALA A 397 8.80 2.90 -17.48
C ALA A 397 8.27 3.45 -18.80
N CYS A 398 7.03 3.11 -19.13
CA CYS A 398 6.34 3.54 -20.32
C CYS A 398 5.34 4.65 -20.03
N THR A 399 5.34 5.71 -20.81
CA THR A 399 4.35 6.80 -20.77
C THR A 399 3.91 7.15 -22.19
N GLY A 400 2.88 7.94 -22.34
CA GLY A 400 2.47 8.44 -23.65
C GLY A 400 1.03 8.89 -23.73
N GLU A 401 0.65 9.26 -24.92
CA GLU A 401 -0.69 9.57 -25.37
C GLU A 401 -0.99 8.80 -26.64
N ASP A 402 -2.23 8.82 -27.14
CA ASP A 402 -2.59 8.11 -28.36
C ASP A 402 -1.62 8.45 -29.51
N ASP A 403 -1.20 7.42 -30.24
CA ASP A 403 -0.21 7.43 -31.32
C ASP A 403 1.21 7.86 -30.94
N ARG A 404 1.49 8.10 -29.65
CA ARG A 404 2.80 8.56 -29.17
C ARG A 404 3.17 7.88 -27.85
N MET A 405 4.04 6.88 -27.90
CA MET A 405 4.52 6.13 -26.74
C MET A 405 6.00 6.39 -26.48
N ARG A 406 6.37 6.65 -25.24
CA ARG A 406 7.75 6.81 -24.76
C ARG A 406 8.06 5.74 -23.72
N ILE A 407 9.20 5.14 -23.85
CA ILE A 407 9.74 4.19 -22.88
C ILE A 407 11.07 4.73 -22.38
N TYR A 408 11.20 4.92 -21.09
CA TYR A 408 12.45 5.34 -20.45
C TYR A 408 13.15 4.12 -19.88
N MET A 409 14.45 3.95 -20.21
CA MET A 409 15.27 2.83 -19.71
C MET A 409 16.47 3.37 -18.94
N GLU A 410 16.58 2.94 -17.66
CA GLU A 410 17.59 3.45 -16.73
C GLU A 410 18.98 2.92 -17.09
N GLY A 411 19.96 3.84 -17.21
CA GLY A 411 21.37 3.50 -17.41
C GLY A 411 21.74 2.93 -18.78
N MET A 412 20.82 2.96 -19.76
CA MET A 412 21.08 2.51 -21.13
C MET A 412 21.71 3.64 -21.96
N ASP A 413 22.51 3.27 -22.94
CA ASP A 413 23.00 4.20 -23.95
C ASP A 413 22.01 4.36 -25.11
N PRO A 414 22.11 5.42 -25.93
CA PRO A 414 21.17 5.67 -27.02
C PRO A 414 21.07 4.55 -28.06
N ALA A 415 22.17 3.87 -28.38
CA ALA A 415 22.18 2.78 -29.37
C ALA A 415 21.40 1.58 -28.85
N SER A 416 21.59 1.21 -27.59
CA SER A 416 20.80 0.16 -26.92
C SER A 416 19.32 0.51 -26.81
N CYS A 417 18.98 1.80 -26.67
CA CYS A 417 17.58 2.25 -26.72
C CYS A 417 16.98 2.11 -28.13
N GLU A 418 17.72 2.36 -29.19
CA GLU A 418 17.28 2.13 -30.58
C GLU A 418 17.02 0.65 -30.83
N GLU A 419 17.94 -0.24 -30.43
CA GLU A 419 17.72 -1.70 -30.52
C GLU A 419 16.46 -2.14 -29.76
N ALA A 420 16.20 -1.56 -28.57
CA ALA A 420 15.01 -1.86 -27.79
C ALA A 420 13.73 -1.41 -28.51
N ALA A 421 13.76 -0.28 -29.22
CA ALA A 421 12.64 0.21 -30.00
C ALA A 421 12.38 -0.70 -31.23
N GLU A 422 13.42 -1.11 -31.91
CA GLU A 422 13.33 -2.06 -33.05
C GLU A 422 12.77 -3.41 -32.61
N PHE A 423 13.36 -3.99 -31.57
CA PHE A 423 12.86 -5.24 -30.97
C PHE A 423 11.37 -5.16 -30.60
N LEU A 424 10.97 -4.05 -29.92
CA LEU A 424 9.60 -3.89 -29.49
C LEU A 424 8.64 -3.78 -30.68
N THR A 425 8.98 -2.99 -31.68
CA THR A 425 8.13 -2.79 -32.87
C THR A 425 8.02 -4.07 -33.71
N GLU A 426 9.10 -4.84 -33.84
CA GLU A 426 9.09 -6.16 -34.47
C GLU A 426 8.19 -7.14 -33.71
N LYS A 427 8.35 -7.20 -32.38
CA LYS A 427 7.61 -8.12 -31.51
C LYS A 427 6.11 -7.83 -31.46
N THR A 428 5.72 -6.55 -31.48
CA THR A 428 4.32 -6.09 -31.26
C THR A 428 3.60 -5.70 -32.55
N GLY A 429 4.33 -5.50 -33.63
CA GLY A 429 3.81 -4.96 -34.88
C GLY A 429 3.28 -3.52 -34.74
N LEU A 430 3.84 -2.76 -33.82
CA LEU A 430 3.54 -1.33 -33.66
C LEU A 430 4.30 -0.52 -34.72
N TYR A 431 3.68 0.61 -35.11
CA TYR A 431 4.32 1.53 -36.05
C TYR A 431 5.53 2.21 -35.41
N PRO A 432 6.75 2.08 -35.98
CA PRO A 432 7.97 2.60 -35.36
C PRO A 432 7.93 4.10 -35.06
N GLY A 433 7.28 4.90 -35.92
CA GLY A 433 7.17 6.35 -35.74
C GLY A 433 6.34 6.79 -34.52
N GLY A 434 5.57 5.86 -33.93
CA GLY A 434 4.79 6.11 -32.70
C GLY A 434 5.49 5.65 -31.42
N VAL A 435 6.65 5.02 -31.50
CA VAL A 435 7.38 4.45 -30.38
C VAL A 435 8.75 5.11 -30.25
N ARG A 436 9.09 5.59 -29.05
CA ARG A 436 10.43 6.08 -28.71
C ARG A 436 10.93 5.40 -27.45
N VAL A 437 12.14 4.88 -27.48
CA VAL A 437 12.87 4.42 -26.30
C VAL A 437 13.98 5.41 -26.01
N LEU A 438 14.07 5.88 -24.78
CA LEU A 438 14.94 6.96 -24.36
C LEU A 438 15.74 6.54 -23.11
N PRO A 439 17.03 6.90 -23.05
CA PRO A 439 17.80 6.70 -21.83
C PRO A 439 17.35 7.66 -20.73
N ILE A 440 17.39 7.18 -19.49
CA ILE A 440 17.18 8.01 -18.31
C ILE A 440 18.22 7.65 -17.24
N SER A 441 18.68 8.64 -16.49
CA SER A 441 19.64 8.41 -15.42
C SER A 441 19.03 7.60 -14.26
N LYS A 442 17.75 7.86 -13.95
CA LYS A 442 16.99 7.13 -12.92
C LYS A 442 15.50 7.20 -13.19
N VAL A 443 14.82 6.06 -13.14
CA VAL A 443 13.35 6.01 -13.16
C VAL A 443 12.82 6.53 -11.83
N PRO A 444 11.99 7.59 -11.82
CA PRO A 444 11.48 8.17 -10.57
C PRO A 444 10.56 7.18 -9.86
N LYS A 445 10.81 6.94 -8.57
CA LYS A 445 10.04 6.06 -7.69
C LYS A 445 9.71 6.75 -6.39
N ASN A 446 8.56 6.44 -5.83
CA ASN A 446 8.21 6.85 -4.47
C ASN A 446 8.87 5.93 -3.43
N GLU A 447 8.73 6.25 -2.15
CA GLU A 447 9.31 5.48 -1.02
C GLU A 447 8.86 4.02 -0.97
N SER A 448 7.67 3.70 -1.47
CA SER A 448 7.18 2.32 -1.61
C SER A 448 7.70 1.61 -2.88
N GLY A 449 8.66 2.22 -3.61
CA GLY A 449 9.27 1.65 -4.81
C GLY A 449 8.39 1.67 -6.06
N LYS A 450 7.25 2.40 -6.05
CA LYS A 450 6.36 2.53 -7.21
C LYS A 450 6.83 3.66 -8.13
N THR A 451 6.82 3.41 -9.44
CA THR A 451 7.15 4.41 -10.47
C THR A 451 6.21 5.61 -10.42
N ILE A 452 6.77 6.82 -10.44
CA ILE A 452 6.05 8.10 -10.49
C ILE A 452 5.92 8.53 -11.94
N TYR A 453 4.97 7.95 -12.68
CA TYR A 453 4.77 8.20 -14.11
C TYR A 453 4.57 9.67 -14.48
N LYS A 454 3.94 10.46 -13.60
CA LYS A 454 3.71 11.89 -13.84
C LYS A 454 4.99 12.72 -13.95
N GLU A 455 6.07 12.31 -13.33
CA GLU A 455 7.36 12.98 -13.51
C GLU A 455 7.92 12.70 -14.90
N LEU A 456 7.75 11.48 -15.39
CA LEU A 456 8.16 11.09 -16.75
C LEU A 456 7.29 11.78 -17.83
N GLU A 457 6.01 11.97 -17.55
CA GLU A 457 5.08 12.67 -18.47
C GLU A 457 5.44 14.15 -18.67
N LYS A 458 6.08 14.79 -17.68
CA LYS A 458 6.54 16.18 -17.76
C LYS A 458 7.79 16.37 -18.61
N LEU A 459 8.51 15.31 -18.90
CA LEU A 459 9.72 15.38 -19.71
C LEU A 459 9.36 15.76 -21.16
N PRO A 460 10.11 16.66 -21.79
CA PRO A 460 9.82 17.10 -23.15
C PRO A 460 9.87 15.92 -24.14
N TRP A 461 9.04 15.98 -25.18
CA TRP A 461 8.94 14.91 -26.18
C TRP A 461 10.25 14.68 -26.95
N ASN A 462 11.11 15.69 -27.05
CA ASN A 462 12.35 15.70 -27.82
C ASN A 462 13.63 15.58 -26.98
N SER A 463 13.52 15.27 -25.71
CA SER A 463 14.68 15.08 -24.82
C SER A 463 15.06 13.61 -24.74
#